data_876af8e7b3f67e575d92de72088c0d10
#
_entry.id   876af8e7b3f67e575d92de72088c0d10
#
_cell.length_a   1.000
_cell.length_b   1.000
_cell.length_c   1.000
_cell.angle_alpha   90.00
_cell.angle_beta   90.00
_cell.angle_gamma   90.00
#
_symmetry.space_group_name_H-M   'P 1'
#
loop_
_entity.id
_entity.type
_entity.pdbx_description
1 polymer ?
#
loop_
_entity_poly.entity_id
_entity_poly.type
_entity_poly.pdbx_seq_one_letter_code
_entity_poly.pdbx_strand_id
1 'polypeptide(L)'
;MEDDLLKGTLENMGLRPRWSGKGYSILCPKHEDRQPSAQCFPDGWIACYAGCGRFHINTVAGHKVIDGDKPISYEVQKEEEIKRGDFTNLWADLEPLKSDLDVKGIDGKTLNKLGWRWYPGGNGYKEGIFIPYFSMDRQKVPFYQIRHLSGDRRFTFVKNITPILWGFDVLPKVKDTLLFTEGTRDAAILRSIGVPAVALPSASSNKIMKNLADYCQEKKIKLVAACDKDEAGETLLKTLKTPFLDLRSPVGKDVGDFLAERGIEAVKAFYGHLSVSEDVI
;
A
#
# COMPACT_ATOMS: atom_id res chain seq x y z
N MET A 1 -31.32 2.20 19.41
CA MET A 1 -30.50 1.76 20.56
C MET A 1 -29.01 1.90 20.30
N GLU A 2 -28.51 1.63 19.08
CA GLU A 2 -27.07 1.81 18.74
C GLU A 2 -26.68 3.29 18.58
N ASP A 3 -27.58 4.14 18.12
CA ASP A 3 -27.34 5.58 17.94
C ASP A 3 -27.12 6.33 19.27
N ASP A 4 -27.80 5.94 20.33
CA ASP A 4 -27.65 6.56 21.67
C ASP A 4 -26.31 6.20 22.31
N LEU A 5 -25.80 4.99 22.05
CA LEU A 5 -24.49 4.53 22.55
C LEU A 5 -23.34 5.29 21.88
N LEU A 6 -23.40 5.46 20.55
CA LEU A 6 -22.40 6.21 19.80
C LEU A 6 -22.40 7.68 20.23
N LYS A 7 -23.59 8.30 20.35
CA LYS A 7 -23.72 9.69 20.79
C LYS A 7 -23.11 9.88 22.18
N GLY A 8 -23.46 9.02 23.14
CA GLY A 8 -22.92 9.07 24.50
C GLY A 8 -21.38 8.92 24.53
N THR A 9 -20.84 8.05 23.70
CA THR A 9 -19.38 7.89 23.54
C THR A 9 -18.73 9.19 23.06
N LEU A 10 -19.28 9.83 22.01
CA LEU A 10 -18.77 11.08 21.47
C LEU A 10 -18.87 12.24 22.47
N GLU A 11 -19.96 12.29 23.24
CA GLU A 11 -20.16 13.27 24.33
C GLU A 11 -19.13 13.08 25.45
N ASN A 12 -18.89 11.84 25.88
CA ASN A 12 -17.89 11.50 26.89
C ASN A 12 -16.46 11.85 26.43
N MET A 13 -16.19 11.82 25.15
CA MET A 13 -14.93 12.28 24.56
C MET A 13 -14.85 13.80 24.40
N GLY A 14 -15.90 14.56 24.77
CA GLY A 14 -15.96 16.01 24.62
C GLY A 14 -16.08 16.51 23.19
N LEU A 15 -16.47 15.66 22.25
CA LEU A 15 -16.46 15.96 20.80
C LEU A 15 -17.70 16.74 20.32
N ARG A 16 -18.63 17.09 21.20
CA ARG A 16 -19.83 17.90 20.92
C ARG A 16 -20.65 17.40 19.72
N PRO A 17 -21.14 16.15 19.72
CA PRO A 17 -21.82 15.57 18.59
C PRO A 17 -23.15 16.27 18.27
N ARG A 18 -23.37 16.57 16.99
CA ARG A 18 -24.64 17.06 16.44
C ARG A 18 -25.04 16.22 15.24
N TRP A 19 -26.22 15.63 15.27
CA TRP A 19 -26.71 14.83 14.14
C TRP A 19 -26.80 15.67 12.86
N SER A 20 -26.28 15.14 11.75
CA SER A 20 -26.22 15.82 10.45
C SER A 20 -26.72 14.93 9.28
N GLY A 21 -27.71 14.09 9.53
CA GLY A 21 -28.41 13.27 8.52
C GLY A 21 -27.70 11.95 8.15
N LYS A 22 -26.39 11.90 8.10
CA LYS A 22 -25.61 10.69 7.80
C LYS A 22 -24.72 10.23 8.95
N GLY A 23 -24.73 10.94 10.07
CA GLY A 23 -23.87 10.72 11.23
C GLY A 23 -23.77 11.97 12.08
N TYR A 24 -22.82 11.99 13.02
CA TYR A 24 -22.61 13.11 13.92
C TYR A 24 -21.50 14.04 13.40
N SER A 25 -21.82 15.32 13.23
CA SER A 25 -20.82 16.38 13.09
C SER A 25 -20.16 16.60 14.46
N ILE A 26 -18.83 16.53 14.52
CA ILE A 26 -18.05 16.52 15.77
C ILE A 26 -16.81 17.39 15.68
N LEU A 27 -16.26 17.78 16.82
CA LEU A 27 -14.88 18.27 16.90
C LEU A 27 -13.93 17.10 16.58
N CYS A 28 -12.87 17.37 15.83
CA CYS A 28 -11.91 16.32 15.51
C CYS A 28 -11.05 15.96 16.74
N PRO A 29 -10.96 14.68 17.12
CA PRO A 29 -10.12 14.29 18.27
C PRO A 29 -8.61 14.30 17.99
N LYS A 30 -8.19 14.51 16.73
CA LYS A 30 -6.76 14.49 16.33
C LYS A 30 -6.09 15.85 16.22
N HIS A 31 -6.86 16.94 16.27
CA HIS A 31 -6.33 18.30 16.32
C HIS A 31 -7.23 19.20 17.17
N GLU A 32 -6.73 20.36 17.54
CA GLU A 32 -7.53 21.34 18.28
C GLU A 32 -8.56 22.00 17.37
N ASP A 33 -9.85 21.76 17.68
CA ASP A 33 -10.98 22.35 16.99
C ASP A 33 -11.76 23.32 17.88
N ARG A 34 -12.13 24.46 17.31
CA ARG A 34 -13.11 25.39 17.92
C ARG A 34 -14.51 25.20 17.33
N GLN A 35 -14.59 24.65 16.11
CA GLN A 35 -15.83 24.35 15.38
C GLN A 35 -15.74 22.92 14.83
N PRO A 36 -16.88 22.19 14.70
CA PRO A 36 -16.87 20.84 14.17
C PRO A 36 -16.27 20.77 12.77
N SER A 37 -15.18 20.03 12.63
CA SER A 37 -14.47 19.80 11.36
C SER A 37 -14.43 18.33 10.94
N ALA A 38 -15.14 17.47 11.66
CA ALA A 38 -15.19 16.05 11.37
C ALA A 38 -16.62 15.50 11.43
N GLN A 39 -16.85 14.37 10.78
CA GLN A 39 -18.10 13.62 10.83
C GLN A 39 -17.84 12.21 11.30
N CYS A 40 -18.56 11.76 12.33
CA CYS A 40 -18.57 10.39 12.80
C CYS A 40 -19.81 9.68 12.24
N PHE A 41 -19.59 8.58 11.54
CA PHE A 41 -20.64 7.74 10.95
C PHE A 41 -21.15 6.70 11.98
N PRO A 42 -22.35 6.12 11.77
CA PRO A 42 -22.92 5.11 12.69
C PRO A 42 -22.04 3.88 12.93
N ASP A 43 -21.18 3.55 11.98
CA ASP A 43 -20.19 2.45 12.06
C ASP A 43 -18.92 2.83 12.84
N GLY A 44 -18.87 4.01 13.46
CA GLY A 44 -17.76 4.50 14.25
C GLY A 44 -16.59 5.10 13.45
N TRP A 45 -16.68 5.17 12.13
CA TRP A 45 -15.68 5.86 11.32
C TRP A 45 -15.83 7.38 11.42
N ILE A 46 -14.70 8.06 11.52
CA ILE A 46 -14.61 9.52 11.56
C ILE A 46 -13.86 10.00 10.32
N ALA A 47 -14.45 10.94 9.59
CA ALA A 47 -13.80 11.66 8.50
C ALA A 47 -13.55 13.11 8.93
N CYS A 48 -12.29 13.52 8.99
CA CYS A 48 -11.90 14.89 9.27
C CYS A 48 -11.68 15.66 7.97
N TYR A 49 -12.40 16.76 7.82
CA TYR A 49 -12.32 17.62 6.62
C TYR A 49 -11.20 18.67 6.73
N ALA A 50 -10.57 18.80 7.91
CA ALA A 50 -9.41 19.67 8.12
C ALA A 50 -8.06 18.96 7.92
N GLY A 51 -8.04 17.77 7.29
CA GLY A 51 -6.80 17.14 6.85
C GLY A 51 -6.27 15.97 7.70
N CYS A 52 -6.93 15.58 8.81
CA CYS A 52 -6.50 14.40 9.59
C CYS A 52 -6.85 13.05 8.91
N GLY A 53 -7.61 13.11 7.81
CA GLY A 53 -8.04 11.93 7.06
C GLY A 53 -9.19 11.17 7.72
N ARG A 54 -9.29 9.87 7.40
CA ARG A 54 -10.32 8.98 7.90
C ARG A 54 -9.74 8.01 8.94
N PHE A 55 -10.40 7.83 10.07
CA PHE A 55 -9.97 6.96 11.16
C PHE A 55 -11.18 6.48 11.97
N HIS A 56 -11.03 5.41 12.72
CA HIS A 56 -12.11 4.88 13.55
C HIS A 56 -12.06 5.47 14.97
N ILE A 57 -13.23 5.68 15.60
CA ILE A 57 -13.36 6.25 16.94
C ILE A 57 -12.50 5.52 17.99
N ASN A 58 -12.42 4.20 17.89
CA ASN A 58 -11.63 3.38 18.79
C ASN A 58 -10.12 3.67 18.76
N THR A 59 -9.62 4.28 17.67
CA THR A 59 -8.20 4.63 17.54
C THR A 59 -7.82 5.92 18.27
N VAL A 60 -8.81 6.67 18.75
CA VAL A 60 -8.63 7.98 19.41
C VAL A 60 -9.18 8.05 20.82
N ALA A 61 -9.88 7.01 21.29
CA ALA A 61 -10.49 6.95 22.63
C ALA A 61 -9.47 6.99 23.79
N GLY A 62 -8.15 6.98 23.51
CA GLY A 62 -7.09 7.04 24.52
C GLY A 62 -6.51 8.43 24.80
N HIS A 63 -7.01 9.53 24.21
CA HIS A 63 -6.29 10.81 24.23
C HIS A 63 -6.94 12.00 24.97
N LYS A 64 -8.02 11.87 25.72
CA LYS A 64 -8.43 12.89 26.72
C LYS A 64 -9.30 12.27 27.80
N VAL A 65 -8.72 11.98 28.95
CA VAL A 65 -9.43 11.91 30.20
C VAL A 65 -9.41 13.31 30.80
N ILE A 66 -10.56 13.99 30.81
CA ILE A 66 -10.79 15.14 31.67
C ILE A 66 -11.50 14.58 32.92
N ASP A 67 -10.86 14.80 34.04
CA ASP A 67 -11.26 14.53 35.43
C ASP A 67 -12.74 14.18 35.64
N GLY A 68 -12.96 13.05 36.30
CA GLY A 68 -14.23 12.67 36.92
C GLY A 68 -14.56 11.19 36.86
N ASP A 69 -14.03 10.44 37.82
CA ASP A 69 -14.48 9.15 38.34
C ASP A 69 -14.78 7.96 37.40
N LYS A 70 -13.88 7.02 37.53
CA LYS A 70 -13.79 5.62 37.12
C LYS A 70 -13.20 5.33 35.74
N PRO A 71 -12.06 4.62 35.73
CA PRO A 71 -11.53 4.10 34.49
C PRO A 71 -12.49 3.03 33.98
N ILE A 72 -13.15 3.30 32.85
CA ILE A 72 -13.72 2.24 32.03
C ILE A 72 -12.51 1.46 31.55
N SER A 73 -12.36 0.22 32.00
CA SER A 73 -11.36 -0.70 31.50
C SER A 73 -11.68 -1.01 30.03
N TYR A 74 -11.16 -0.19 29.12
CA TYR A 74 -11.08 -0.60 27.74
C TYR A 74 -10.02 -1.70 27.71
N GLU A 75 -10.45 -2.91 27.40
CA GLU A 75 -9.52 -3.92 26.91
C GLU A 75 -8.72 -3.27 25.80
N VAL A 76 -7.40 -3.19 25.99
CA VAL A 76 -6.46 -2.83 24.95
C VAL A 76 -6.81 -3.71 23.77
N GLN A 77 -7.42 -3.12 22.73
CA GLN A 77 -7.72 -3.88 21.53
C GLN A 77 -6.39 -4.49 21.09
N LYS A 78 -6.34 -5.81 21.14
CA LYS A 78 -5.27 -6.62 20.58
C LYS A 78 -4.85 -5.96 19.30
N GLU A 79 -3.56 -5.71 19.13
CA GLU A 79 -2.98 -5.35 17.84
C GLU A 79 -3.70 -6.17 16.79
N GLU A 80 -4.28 -5.53 15.77
CA GLU A 80 -5.01 -6.25 14.72
C GLU A 80 -4.13 -7.40 14.30
N GLU A 81 -4.60 -8.60 14.59
CA GLU A 81 -3.85 -9.83 14.34
C GLU A 81 -3.48 -9.81 12.85
N ILE A 82 -2.19 -9.70 12.58
CA ILE A 82 -1.68 -9.65 11.20
C ILE A 82 -2.05 -10.98 10.56
N LYS A 83 -3.20 -11.01 9.88
CA LYS A 83 -3.67 -12.19 9.17
C LYS A 83 -2.76 -12.43 7.98
N ARG A 84 -1.92 -13.44 8.10
CA ARG A 84 -1.04 -13.93 7.04
C ARG A 84 -1.71 -15.09 6.33
N GLY A 85 -1.68 -15.06 5.00
CA GLY A 85 -2.02 -16.21 4.16
C GLY A 85 -0.77 -17.04 3.86
N ASP A 86 -1.02 -18.23 3.30
CA ASP A 86 0.02 -18.99 2.60
C ASP A 86 -0.59 -19.53 1.30
N PHE A 87 -0.18 -18.95 0.19
CA PHE A 87 -0.66 -19.26 -1.16
C PHE A 87 0.43 -19.90 -2.01
N THR A 88 1.46 -20.45 -1.38
CA THR A 88 2.62 -21.03 -2.05
C THR A 88 2.23 -22.20 -2.96
N ASN A 89 1.36 -23.10 -2.48
CA ASN A 89 0.87 -24.22 -3.29
C ASN A 89 0.02 -23.73 -4.46
N LEU A 90 -0.90 -22.77 -4.21
CA LEU A 90 -1.68 -22.16 -5.29
C LEU A 90 -0.78 -21.58 -6.36
N TRP A 91 0.24 -20.80 -5.98
CA TRP A 91 1.20 -20.22 -6.92
C TRP A 91 1.99 -21.28 -7.68
N ALA A 92 2.43 -22.34 -7.00
CA ALA A 92 3.22 -23.41 -7.60
C ALA A 92 2.44 -24.21 -8.65
N ASP A 93 1.11 -24.35 -8.45
CA ASP A 93 0.22 -25.06 -9.37
C ASP A 93 -0.18 -24.24 -10.61
N LEU A 94 0.11 -22.92 -10.62
CA LEU A 94 -0.23 -22.06 -11.74
C LEU A 94 0.79 -22.14 -12.86
N GLU A 95 0.29 -22.14 -14.11
CA GLU A 95 1.12 -22.17 -15.29
C GLU A 95 1.94 -20.87 -15.46
N PRO A 96 3.15 -20.97 -16.03
CA PRO A 96 3.89 -19.80 -16.47
C PRO A 96 3.09 -18.96 -17.47
N LEU A 97 3.35 -17.65 -17.50
CA LEU A 97 2.85 -16.79 -18.57
C LEU A 97 3.50 -17.19 -19.90
N LYS A 98 2.73 -17.08 -21.00
CA LYS A 98 3.29 -17.23 -22.34
C LYS A 98 4.42 -16.21 -22.54
N SER A 99 5.53 -16.65 -23.13
CA SER A 99 6.74 -15.83 -23.27
C SER A 99 6.53 -14.55 -24.09
N ASP A 100 5.62 -14.62 -25.06
CA ASP A 100 5.23 -13.53 -25.97
C ASP A 100 4.09 -12.65 -25.42
N LEU A 101 3.56 -12.98 -24.24
CA LEU A 101 2.57 -12.13 -23.57
C LEU A 101 3.22 -10.79 -23.22
N ASP A 102 2.70 -9.72 -23.78
CA ASP A 102 3.09 -8.36 -23.41
C ASP A 102 2.13 -7.79 -22.37
N VAL A 103 2.67 -7.36 -21.24
CA VAL A 103 1.94 -6.66 -20.18
C VAL A 103 2.42 -5.21 -20.14
N LYS A 104 1.93 -4.44 -21.09
CA LYS A 104 2.28 -3.01 -21.23
C LYS A 104 3.80 -2.77 -21.24
N GLY A 105 4.49 -3.45 -22.15
CA GLY A 105 5.92 -3.28 -22.39
C GLY A 105 6.84 -4.21 -21.60
N ILE A 106 6.29 -5.15 -20.82
CA ILE A 106 7.08 -6.21 -20.17
C ILE A 106 6.65 -7.55 -20.70
N ASP A 107 7.58 -8.33 -21.23
CA ASP A 107 7.29 -9.66 -21.77
C ASP A 107 7.03 -10.71 -20.67
N GLY A 108 6.28 -11.76 -21.03
CA GLY A 108 5.92 -12.82 -20.12
C GLY A 108 7.13 -13.60 -19.58
N LYS A 109 8.22 -13.70 -20.32
CA LYS A 109 9.46 -14.34 -19.89
C LYS A 109 10.07 -13.58 -18.69
N THR A 110 10.11 -12.26 -18.77
CA THR A 110 10.58 -11.38 -17.70
C THR A 110 9.67 -11.46 -16.48
N LEU A 111 8.35 -11.42 -16.69
CA LEU A 111 7.37 -11.53 -15.61
C LEU A 111 7.43 -12.89 -14.90
N ASN A 112 7.69 -13.98 -15.65
CA ASN A 112 7.88 -15.32 -15.09
C ASN A 112 9.07 -15.38 -14.12
N LYS A 113 10.18 -14.71 -14.42
CA LYS A 113 11.33 -14.60 -13.51
C LYS A 113 10.97 -13.89 -12.21
N LEU A 114 10.07 -12.89 -12.27
CA LEU A 114 9.51 -12.20 -11.11
C LEU A 114 8.45 -13.04 -10.36
N GLY A 115 8.16 -14.26 -10.85
CA GLY A 115 7.21 -15.19 -10.23
C GLY A 115 5.75 -14.98 -10.64
N TRP A 116 5.46 -14.09 -11.59
CA TRP A 116 4.10 -13.92 -12.08
C TRP A 116 3.64 -15.18 -12.84
N ARG A 117 2.34 -15.49 -12.76
CA ARG A 117 1.77 -16.71 -13.33
C ARG A 117 0.44 -16.42 -14.00
N TRP A 118 0.02 -17.32 -14.89
CA TRP A 118 -1.32 -17.30 -15.45
C TRP A 118 -2.33 -17.79 -14.42
N TYR A 119 -3.38 -17.01 -14.19
CA TYR A 119 -4.50 -17.40 -13.36
C TYR A 119 -5.70 -17.74 -14.23
N PRO A 120 -6.15 -19.00 -14.29
CA PRO A 120 -7.22 -19.44 -15.19
C PRO A 120 -8.62 -18.99 -14.78
N GLY A 121 -8.76 -18.31 -13.64
CA GLY A 121 -10.04 -17.98 -13.04
C GLY A 121 -10.46 -19.00 -11.98
N GLY A 122 -11.57 -18.72 -11.30
CA GLY A 122 -12.10 -19.55 -10.23
C GLY A 122 -12.24 -18.81 -8.91
N ASN A 123 -12.93 -19.42 -7.94
CA ASN A 123 -13.17 -18.85 -6.60
C ASN A 123 -13.77 -17.43 -6.62
N GLY A 124 -14.62 -17.14 -7.63
CA GLY A 124 -15.24 -15.82 -7.82
C GLY A 124 -14.36 -14.77 -8.47
N TYR A 125 -13.17 -15.14 -8.95
CA TYR A 125 -12.26 -14.27 -9.71
C TYR A 125 -12.28 -14.65 -11.20
N LYS A 126 -12.17 -13.64 -12.07
CA LYS A 126 -11.95 -13.84 -13.51
C LYS A 126 -10.51 -14.27 -13.78
N GLU A 127 -10.27 -14.83 -14.97
CA GLU A 127 -8.92 -15.09 -15.46
C GLU A 127 -8.05 -13.82 -15.46
N GLY A 128 -6.75 -13.99 -15.40
CA GLY A 128 -5.82 -12.88 -15.37
C GLY A 128 -4.39 -13.29 -15.06
N ILE A 129 -3.65 -12.36 -14.53
CA ILE A 129 -2.27 -12.55 -14.13
C ILE A 129 -2.20 -12.57 -12.59
N PHE A 130 -1.77 -13.68 -12.04
CA PHE A 130 -1.46 -13.83 -10.63
C PHE A 130 -0.11 -13.17 -10.33
N ILE A 131 -0.11 -12.22 -9.43
CA ILE A 131 1.07 -11.47 -9.00
C ILE A 131 1.35 -11.85 -7.54
N PRO A 132 2.37 -12.69 -7.29
CA PRO A 132 2.73 -13.11 -5.94
C PRO A 132 3.46 -12.00 -5.20
N TYR A 133 3.21 -11.90 -3.92
CA TYR A 133 4.00 -11.14 -2.96
C TYR A 133 4.78 -12.14 -2.12
N PHE A 134 6.05 -12.27 -2.38
CA PHE A 134 6.91 -13.24 -1.71
C PHE A 134 7.30 -12.78 -0.29
N SER A 135 7.56 -13.75 0.58
CA SER A 135 8.30 -13.52 1.83
C SER A 135 9.74 -13.08 1.53
N MET A 136 10.41 -12.51 2.51
CA MET A 136 11.77 -11.99 2.36
C MET A 136 12.77 -13.05 1.89
N ASP A 137 12.61 -14.30 2.32
CA ASP A 137 13.40 -15.46 1.91
C ASP A 137 12.89 -16.11 0.60
N ARG A 138 11.83 -15.58 0.02
CA ARG A 138 11.13 -16.08 -1.19
C ARG A 138 10.58 -17.51 -1.07
N GLN A 139 10.45 -18.04 0.14
CA GLN A 139 9.97 -19.41 0.37
C GLN A 139 8.44 -19.50 0.40
N LYS A 140 7.73 -18.38 0.68
CA LYS A 140 6.28 -18.32 0.80
C LYS A 140 5.67 -17.22 -0.03
N VAL A 141 4.39 -17.40 -0.36
CA VAL A 141 3.52 -16.37 -0.97
C VAL A 141 2.44 -15.99 0.05
N PRO A 142 2.72 -15.08 1.00
CA PRO A 142 1.77 -14.70 2.03
C PRO A 142 0.63 -13.80 1.54
N PHE A 143 0.76 -13.23 0.34
CA PHE A 143 -0.24 -12.35 -0.26
C PHE A 143 -0.16 -12.41 -1.80
N TYR A 144 -1.26 -12.10 -2.48
CA TYR A 144 -1.29 -11.97 -3.93
C TYR A 144 -2.34 -10.98 -4.40
N GLN A 145 -2.18 -10.52 -5.63
CA GLN A 145 -3.21 -9.84 -6.39
C GLN A 145 -3.39 -10.50 -7.76
N ILE A 146 -4.57 -10.36 -8.34
CA ILE A 146 -4.87 -10.78 -9.70
C ILE A 146 -5.08 -9.52 -10.54
N ARG A 147 -4.30 -9.38 -11.60
CA ARG A 147 -4.52 -8.37 -12.63
C ARG A 147 -5.41 -8.96 -13.71
N HIS A 148 -6.62 -8.43 -13.83
CA HIS A 148 -7.53 -8.84 -14.89
C HIS A 148 -7.13 -8.25 -16.24
N LEU A 149 -7.27 -9.05 -17.29
CA LEU A 149 -6.97 -8.65 -18.66
C LEU A 149 -8.19 -8.00 -19.34
N SER A 150 -9.40 -8.21 -18.78
CA SER A 150 -10.66 -7.71 -19.31
C SER A 150 -11.62 -7.28 -18.20
N GLY A 151 -12.56 -6.42 -18.53
CA GLY A 151 -13.59 -5.91 -17.61
C GLY A 151 -13.20 -4.62 -16.88
N ASP A 152 -14.13 -4.08 -16.09
CA ASP A 152 -13.97 -2.76 -15.44
C ASP A 152 -12.98 -2.77 -14.26
N ARG A 153 -12.86 -3.92 -13.58
CA ARG A 153 -11.96 -4.06 -12.45
C ARG A 153 -10.57 -4.47 -12.93
N ARG A 154 -9.60 -3.60 -12.75
CA ARG A 154 -8.20 -3.87 -13.15
C ARG A 154 -7.49 -4.86 -12.24
N PHE A 155 -7.74 -4.80 -10.93
CA PHE A 155 -7.08 -5.63 -9.93
C PHE A 155 -8.07 -6.17 -8.91
N THR A 156 -7.78 -7.37 -8.40
CA THR A 156 -8.44 -7.95 -7.24
C THR A 156 -7.37 -8.43 -6.26
N PHE A 157 -7.54 -8.09 -4.99
CA PHE A 157 -6.66 -8.54 -3.90
C PHE A 157 -7.31 -9.71 -3.16
N VAL A 158 -6.48 -10.58 -2.60
CA VAL A 158 -6.96 -11.60 -1.67
C VAL A 158 -7.66 -10.95 -0.48
N LYS A 159 -8.84 -11.47 -0.12
CA LYS A 159 -9.67 -10.91 0.96
C LYS A 159 -9.19 -11.34 2.34
N ASN A 160 -9.41 -10.50 3.33
CA ASN A 160 -9.16 -10.79 4.76
C ASN A 160 -7.70 -11.13 5.11
N ILE A 161 -6.76 -10.76 4.26
CA ILE A 161 -5.31 -10.92 4.50
C ILE A 161 -4.68 -9.53 4.53
N THR A 162 -3.80 -9.31 5.49
CA THR A 162 -3.06 -8.05 5.59
C THR A 162 -2.07 -7.94 4.45
N PRO A 163 -2.15 -6.90 3.61
CA PRO A 163 -1.23 -6.72 2.50
C PRO A 163 0.22 -6.55 3.00
N ILE A 164 1.15 -6.96 2.17
CA ILE A 164 2.58 -6.70 2.36
C ILE A 164 3.14 -5.94 1.16
N LEU A 165 4.39 -5.52 1.25
CA LEU A 165 5.12 -4.88 0.16
C LEU A 165 5.37 -5.89 -0.97
N TRP A 166 5.08 -5.54 -2.22
CA TRP A 166 5.54 -6.33 -3.35
C TRP A 166 7.05 -6.11 -3.54
N GLY A 167 7.78 -7.18 -3.82
CA GLY A 167 9.24 -7.13 -3.89
C GLY A 167 9.92 -7.19 -2.52
N PHE A 168 9.23 -7.66 -1.49
CA PHE A 168 9.80 -7.84 -0.15
C PHE A 168 11.02 -8.78 -0.16
N ASP A 169 11.06 -9.72 -1.11
CA ASP A 169 12.15 -10.65 -1.37
C ASP A 169 13.44 -9.98 -1.90
N VAL A 170 13.37 -8.74 -2.35
CA VAL A 170 14.57 -8.02 -2.82
C VAL A 170 15.33 -7.34 -1.67
N LEU A 171 14.67 -7.03 -0.57
CA LEU A 171 15.24 -6.24 0.52
C LEU A 171 16.57 -6.76 1.06
N PRO A 172 16.76 -8.09 1.27
CA PRO A 172 18.05 -8.62 1.76
C PRO A 172 19.23 -8.43 0.80
N LYS A 173 18.93 -8.19 -0.48
CA LYS A 173 19.93 -8.04 -1.55
C LYS A 173 20.35 -6.59 -1.78
N VAL A 174 19.58 -5.64 -1.24
CA VAL A 174 19.81 -4.19 -1.41
C VAL A 174 20.96 -3.74 -0.52
N LYS A 175 21.95 -3.09 -1.12
CA LYS A 175 23.12 -2.56 -0.39
C LYS A 175 23.05 -1.06 -0.19
N ASP A 176 22.72 -0.30 -1.23
CA ASP A 176 22.89 1.16 -1.23
C ASP A 176 21.58 1.92 -1.49
N THR A 177 20.80 1.47 -2.47
CA THR A 177 19.64 2.23 -2.96
C THR A 177 18.47 1.31 -3.23
N LEU A 178 17.27 1.71 -2.82
CA LEU A 178 16.01 1.03 -3.05
C LEU A 178 14.99 2.01 -3.60
N LEU A 179 14.37 1.65 -4.72
CA LEU A 179 13.26 2.41 -5.28
C LEU A 179 11.93 1.90 -4.74
N PHE A 180 10.97 2.81 -4.58
CA PHE A 180 9.58 2.43 -4.31
C PHE A 180 8.63 3.10 -5.31
N THR A 181 7.62 2.34 -5.71
CA THR A 181 6.57 2.74 -6.64
C THR A 181 5.19 2.50 -6.02
N GLU A 182 4.15 3.06 -6.62
CA GLU A 182 2.78 2.76 -6.22
C GLU A 182 2.27 1.47 -6.86
N GLY A 183 2.72 1.18 -8.08
CA GLY A 183 2.27 0.04 -8.88
C GLY A 183 3.27 -1.10 -8.97
N THR A 184 2.79 -2.35 -8.85
CA THR A 184 3.64 -3.55 -9.05
C THR A 184 4.25 -3.63 -10.44
N ARG A 185 3.57 -3.07 -11.48
CA ARG A 185 4.10 -3.01 -12.84
C ARG A 185 5.35 -2.14 -12.92
N ASP A 186 5.32 -0.96 -12.32
CA ASP A 186 6.42 0.00 -12.38
C ASP A 186 7.65 -0.55 -11.65
N ALA A 187 7.45 -1.16 -10.48
CA ALA A 187 8.52 -1.89 -9.81
C ALA A 187 9.03 -3.08 -10.63
N ALA A 188 8.17 -3.81 -11.35
CA ALA A 188 8.58 -4.91 -12.23
C ALA A 188 9.42 -4.41 -13.41
N ILE A 189 9.08 -3.26 -14.00
CA ILE A 189 9.90 -2.60 -15.05
C ILE A 189 11.30 -2.29 -14.50
N LEU A 190 11.38 -1.65 -13.35
CA LEU A 190 12.66 -1.31 -12.72
C LEU A 190 13.48 -2.56 -12.40
N ARG A 191 12.86 -3.59 -11.83
CA ARG A 191 13.54 -4.87 -11.56
C ARG A 191 14.02 -5.56 -12.83
N SER A 192 13.27 -5.47 -13.94
CA SER A 192 13.67 -6.07 -15.22
C SER A 192 14.98 -5.52 -15.77
N ILE A 193 15.37 -4.34 -15.36
CA ILE A 193 16.64 -3.69 -15.72
C ILE A 193 17.70 -3.74 -14.60
N GLY A 194 17.50 -4.59 -13.57
CA GLY A 194 18.45 -4.78 -12.48
C GLY A 194 18.38 -3.73 -11.36
N VAL A 195 17.38 -2.85 -11.36
CA VAL A 195 17.21 -1.82 -10.33
C VAL A 195 16.36 -2.39 -9.18
N PRO A 196 16.85 -2.36 -7.93
CA PRO A 196 16.08 -2.84 -6.79
C PRO A 196 14.86 -1.96 -6.58
N ALA A 197 13.69 -2.54 -6.71
CA ALA A 197 12.44 -1.82 -6.58
C ALA A 197 11.37 -2.65 -5.86
N VAL A 198 10.54 -1.95 -5.09
CA VAL A 198 9.39 -2.46 -4.37
C VAL A 198 8.15 -1.65 -4.73
N ALA A 199 6.97 -2.27 -4.58
CA ALA A 199 5.72 -1.56 -4.78
C ALA A 199 4.83 -1.61 -3.55
N LEU A 200 4.14 -0.51 -3.29
CA LEU A 200 3.11 -0.44 -2.26
C LEU A 200 1.86 -1.19 -2.73
N PRO A 201 1.15 -1.90 -1.85
CA PRO A 201 -0.10 -2.58 -2.24
C PRO A 201 -1.24 -1.59 -2.53
N SER A 202 -1.16 -0.37 -1.99
CA SER A 202 -2.06 0.74 -2.31
C SER A 202 -1.45 2.07 -1.87
N ALA A 203 -1.89 3.18 -2.44
CA ALA A 203 -1.46 4.53 -2.06
C ALA A 203 -1.75 4.88 -0.58
N SER A 204 -2.71 4.20 0.05
CA SER A 204 -3.06 4.40 1.47
C SER A 204 -2.24 3.54 2.45
N SER A 205 -1.16 2.91 2.00
CA SER A 205 -0.35 1.97 2.80
C SER A 205 0.68 2.67 3.72
N ASN A 206 0.27 3.71 4.46
CA ASN A 206 1.17 4.52 5.29
C ASN A 206 1.98 3.70 6.31
N LYS A 207 1.38 2.68 6.94
CA LYS A 207 2.07 1.80 7.90
C LYS A 207 3.17 0.98 7.21
N ILE A 208 2.88 0.43 6.02
CA ILE A 208 3.86 -0.34 5.22
C ILE A 208 5.01 0.57 4.80
N MET A 209 4.68 1.77 4.34
CA MET A 209 5.68 2.75 3.92
C MET A 209 6.57 3.20 5.08
N LYS A 210 5.99 3.44 6.26
CA LYS A 210 6.77 3.74 7.46
C LYS A 210 7.74 2.60 7.81
N ASN A 211 7.26 1.36 7.84
CA ASN A 211 8.11 0.20 8.13
C ASN A 211 9.25 0.05 7.12
N LEU A 212 8.98 0.33 5.83
CA LEU A 212 10.01 0.34 4.79
C LEU A 212 11.05 1.43 5.04
N ALA A 213 10.62 2.64 5.38
CA ALA A 213 11.50 3.76 5.69
C ALA A 213 12.39 3.47 6.91
N ASP A 214 11.80 2.93 7.99
CA ASP A 214 12.50 2.54 9.20
C ASP A 214 13.56 1.45 8.88
N TYR A 215 13.21 0.43 8.08
CA TYR A 215 14.14 -0.58 7.61
C TYR A 215 15.30 0.02 6.80
N CYS A 216 15.01 0.89 5.84
CA CYS A 216 16.03 1.53 5.02
C CYS A 216 16.97 2.39 5.87
N GLN A 217 16.44 3.10 6.86
CA GLN A 217 17.23 3.90 7.79
C GLN A 217 18.16 3.02 8.63
N GLU A 218 17.66 1.92 9.21
CA GLU A 218 18.46 0.96 9.99
C GLU A 218 19.61 0.37 9.16
N LYS A 219 19.31 -0.01 7.92
CA LYS A 219 20.29 -0.62 7.00
C LYS A 219 21.16 0.39 6.25
N LYS A 220 20.96 1.69 6.46
CA LYS A 220 21.62 2.79 5.73
C LYS A 220 21.40 2.74 4.21
N ILE A 221 20.24 2.26 3.79
CA ILE A 221 19.82 2.21 2.39
C ILE A 221 19.18 3.55 2.02
N LYS A 222 19.57 4.11 0.90
CA LYS A 222 18.94 5.32 0.33
C LYS A 222 17.58 4.95 -0.26
N LEU A 223 16.53 5.59 0.22
CA LEU A 223 15.19 5.42 -0.30
C LEU A 223 14.95 6.40 -1.44
N VAL A 224 14.45 5.91 -2.57
CA VAL A 224 14.21 6.69 -3.79
C VAL A 224 12.77 6.54 -4.21
N ALA A 225 12.07 7.65 -4.39
CA ALA A 225 10.71 7.69 -4.86
C ALA A 225 10.66 7.63 -6.39
N ALA A 226 9.98 6.62 -6.93
CA ALA A 226 9.60 6.52 -8.34
C ALA A 226 8.07 6.39 -8.45
N CYS A 227 7.34 7.16 -7.63
CA CYS A 227 5.89 7.18 -7.55
C CYS A 227 5.25 7.91 -8.72
N ASP A 228 3.95 7.76 -8.84
CA ASP A 228 3.14 8.47 -9.82
C ASP A 228 3.19 9.99 -9.63
N LYS A 229 3.15 10.74 -10.73
CA LYS A 229 3.05 12.21 -10.73
C LYS A 229 1.59 12.65 -10.71
N ASP A 230 0.87 12.24 -9.70
CA ASP A 230 -0.50 12.65 -9.47
C ASP A 230 -0.73 13.03 -8.00
N GLU A 231 -1.96 13.41 -7.68
CA GLU A 231 -2.34 13.84 -6.32
C GLU A 231 -2.09 12.73 -5.26
N ALA A 232 -2.27 11.46 -5.63
CA ALA A 232 -2.03 10.33 -4.73
C ALA A 232 -0.55 10.18 -4.41
N GLY A 233 0.32 10.22 -5.44
CA GLY A 233 1.77 10.20 -5.27
C GLY A 233 2.30 11.39 -4.50
N GLU A 234 1.81 12.61 -4.78
CA GLU A 234 2.17 13.80 -4.00
C GLU A 234 1.78 13.66 -2.52
N THR A 235 0.60 13.11 -2.25
CA THR A 235 0.13 12.88 -0.89
C THR A 235 0.99 11.83 -0.19
N LEU A 236 1.33 10.74 -0.88
CA LEU A 236 2.24 9.72 -0.35
C LEU A 236 3.58 10.33 0.03
N LEU A 237 4.20 11.12 -0.85
CA LEU A 237 5.50 11.74 -0.60
C LEU A 237 5.46 12.73 0.58
N LYS A 238 4.38 13.51 0.73
CA LYS A 238 4.19 14.43 1.87
C LYS A 238 4.04 13.69 3.21
N THR A 239 3.58 12.44 3.21
CA THR A 239 3.45 11.66 4.44
C THR A 239 4.77 11.05 4.92
N LEU A 240 5.78 11.00 4.06
CA LEU A 240 7.10 10.48 4.38
C LEU A 240 7.87 11.47 5.26
N LYS A 241 8.17 11.05 6.48
CA LYS A 241 9.02 11.81 7.41
C LYS A 241 10.50 11.47 7.28
N THR A 242 10.83 10.42 6.55
CA THR A 242 12.20 9.95 6.30
C THR A 242 12.74 10.62 5.05
N PRO A 243 14.02 11.04 5.04
CA PRO A 243 14.65 11.58 3.83
C PRO A 243 14.60 10.58 2.67
N PHE A 244 14.20 11.03 1.52
CA PHE A 244 14.20 10.26 0.27
C PHE A 244 14.68 11.14 -0.88
N LEU A 245 15.16 10.50 -1.95
CA LEU A 245 15.45 11.18 -3.22
C LEU A 245 14.22 11.04 -4.12
N ASP A 246 13.72 12.14 -4.67
CA ASP A 246 12.67 12.13 -5.68
C ASP A 246 13.29 11.89 -7.06
N LEU A 247 13.02 10.72 -7.63
CA LEU A 247 13.46 10.32 -8.96
C LEU A 247 12.27 9.75 -9.76
N ARG A 248 11.16 10.49 -9.74
CA ARG A 248 9.99 10.12 -10.54
C ARG A 248 10.28 10.21 -12.03
N SER A 249 9.54 9.44 -12.82
CA SER A 249 9.68 9.38 -14.28
C SER A 249 9.87 10.77 -14.91
N PRO A 250 10.83 10.98 -15.81
CA PRO A 250 11.02 12.27 -16.49
C PRO A 250 9.89 12.57 -17.48
N VAL A 251 9.17 11.52 -17.94
CA VAL A 251 8.13 11.59 -18.96
C VAL A 251 6.89 10.84 -18.47
N GLY A 252 5.71 11.35 -18.79
CA GLY A 252 4.43 10.75 -18.41
C GLY A 252 4.17 10.82 -16.92
N LYS A 253 3.21 10.03 -16.47
CA LYS A 253 2.77 9.96 -15.08
C LYS A 253 3.65 9.04 -14.24
N ASP A 254 4.00 7.87 -14.78
CA ASP A 254 4.66 6.77 -14.09
C ASP A 254 5.82 6.17 -14.90
N VAL A 255 6.51 5.18 -14.36
CA VAL A 255 7.59 4.46 -15.04
C VAL A 255 7.06 3.69 -16.27
N GLY A 256 5.83 3.21 -16.20
CA GLY A 256 5.19 2.53 -17.32
C GLY A 256 4.87 3.44 -18.50
N ASP A 257 4.48 4.69 -18.24
CA ASP A 257 4.29 5.70 -19.28
C ASP A 257 5.64 6.06 -19.92
N PHE A 258 6.70 6.17 -19.12
CA PHE A 258 8.05 6.40 -19.61
C PHE A 258 8.52 5.26 -20.53
N LEU A 259 8.29 4.01 -20.12
CA LEU A 259 8.58 2.85 -20.95
C LEU A 259 7.81 2.89 -22.27
N ALA A 260 6.52 3.18 -22.22
CA ALA A 260 5.65 3.22 -23.40
C ALA A 260 6.05 4.31 -24.39
N GLU A 261 6.48 5.48 -23.92
CA GLU A 261 6.83 6.63 -24.75
C GLU A 261 8.26 6.56 -25.29
N ARG A 262 9.22 6.09 -24.50
CA ARG A 262 10.64 6.18 -24.81
C ARG A 262 11.36 4.83 -24.94
N GLY A 263 10.70 3.74 -24.61
CA GLY A 263 11.25 2.39 -24.67
C GLY A 263 12.20 2.03 -23.53
N ILE A 264 12.57 0.76 -23.47
CA ILE A 264 13.34 0.19 -22.35
C ILE A 264 14.75 0.76 -22.23
N GLU A 265 15.38 1.12 -23.34
CA GLU A 265 16.74 1.68 -23.32
C GLU A 265 16.79 3.07 -22.68
N ALA A 266 15.74 3.88 -22.86
CA ALA A 266 15.63 5.16 -22.14
C ALA A 266 15.40 4.98 -20.64
N VAL A 267 14.59 4.00 -20.25
CA VAL A 267 14.39 3.63 -18.84
C VAL A 267 15.70 3.17 -18.22
N LYS A 268 16.47 2.33 -18.92
CA LYS A 268 17.82 1.89 -18.49
C LYS A 268 18.79 3.08 -18.36
N ALA A 269 18.80 3.98 -19.32
CA ALA A 269 19.68 5.16 -19.28
C ALA A 269 19.37 6.04 -18.09
N PHE A 270 18.10 6.16 -17.70
CA PHE A 270 17.67 7.03 -16.61
C PHE A 270 17.87 6.39 -15.23
N TYR A 271 17.46 5.12 -15.05
CA TYR A 271 17.50 4.45 -13.75
C TYR A 271 18.69 3.49 -13.58
N GLY A 272 19.34 3.08 -14.67
CA GLY A 272 20.32 1.99 -14.65
C GLY A 272 21.58 2.28 -13.81
N HIS A 273 21.90 3.54 -13.54
CA HIS A 273 22.99 3.90 -12.63
C HIS A 273 22.70 3.50 -11.16
N LEU A 274 21.45 3.13 -10.84
CA LEU A 274 21.02 2.62 -9.54
C LEU A 274 20.98 1.09 -9.51
N SER A 275 21.35 0.43 -10.59
CA SER A 275 21.40 -1.04 -10.70
C SER A 275 22.50 -1.60 -9.79
N VAL A 276 22.20 -2.69 -9.06
CA VAL A 276 23.15 -3.29 -8.12
C VAL A 276 23.67 -4.66 -8.54
N SER A 277 22.93 -5.43 -9.29
CA SER A 277 23.35 -6.72 -9.89
C SER A 277 22.21 -7.39 -10.68
N GLU A 278 22.53 -8.40 -11.49
CA GLU A 278 21.54 -9.23 -12.18
C GLU A 278 20.69 -10.11 -11.25
N ASP A 279 21.05 -10.21 -9.97
CA ASP A 279 20.42 -11.08 -8.96
C ASP A 279 19.14 -10.47 -8.35
N VAL A 280 18.69 -9.32 -8.83
CA VAL A 280 17.50 -8.61 -8.31
C VAL A 280 16.19 -9.10 -8.96
N ILE A 281 16.29 -9.91 -10.02
CA ILE A 281 15.14 -10.49 -10.73
C ILE A 281 14.72 -11.81 -10.11
#